data_49f912e8847e2b8ebfce2efb39635897
#
_entry.id   49f912e8847e2b8ebfce2efb39635897
#
_cell.length_a   1.000
_cell.length_b   1.000
_cell.length_c   1.000
_cell.angle_alpha   90.00
_cell.angle_beta   90.00
_cell.angle_gamma   90.00
#
_symmetry.space_group_name_H-M   'P 1'
#
loop_
_entity.id
_entity.type
_entity.pdbx_description
1 polymer ?
#
loop_
_entity_poly.entity_id
_entity_poly.type
_entity_poly.pdbx_seq_one_letter_code
_entity_poly.pdbx_strand_id
1 'polypeptide(L)'
;MKKQNVGNACGWADRLARLLLLPALTLVLLCSCDEDKAKSERPEEGDQLWKIVPVLASESDGFEGLGEYGVSLYLFNDMSSDCYKYQHADSFGDLEPFVVEKAAYSLVALMMDRDVPHVFYEASDEAKKNTTVTVTDMNETIPDMVLGTASVSRNVGATVPVSDLQRLVGALDVRLTDVPNDVTAVELTVGDLYDRVDLTGQYDFSTGEPASKRIELTKEGTVFSARSVLMPSDETRANVKMDFRVFRGDAYEDFVVRLSGSIPADKLTRLEGRAEEILKNAELTLGLTYA
;
A
#
# COMPACT_ATOMS: atom_id res chain seq x y z
N MET A 1 65.32 8.30 -17.40
CA MET A 1 65.55 7.46 -18.61
C MET A 1 64.22 7.36 -19.35
N LYS A 2 64.17 8.06 -20.48
CA LYS A 2 63.98 7.54 -21.84
C LYS A 2 62.62 6.85 -21.99
N LYS A 3 61.75 7.20 -22.87
CA LYS A 3 61.62 7.92 -24.16
C LYS A 3 60.17 7.68 -24.57
N GLN A 4 59.39 8.68 -24.93
CA GLN A 4 59.12 9.09 -26.32
C GLN A 4 58.63 7.95 -27.23
N ASN A 5 57.44 8.06 -27.78
CA ASN A 5 57.18 8.63 -29.13
C ASN A 5 55.65 8.55 -29.36
N VAL A 6 54.91 9.58 -29.68
CA VAL A 6 54.87 10.40 -30.92
C VAL A 6 54.48 9.58 -32.18
N GLY A 7 53.50 10.04 -32.81
CA GLY A 7 53.22 9.70 -34.20
C GLY A 7 51.71 9.79 -34.49
N ASN A 8 51.28 10.87 -34.84
CA ASN A 8 50.93 11.47 -36.14
C ASN A 8 49.54 10.99 -36.62
N ALA A 9 48.60 11.84 -36.71
CA ALA A 9 48.42 12.99 -37.59
C ALA A 9 48.10 12.60 -39.03
N CYS A 10 47.07 13.18 -39.48
CA CYS A 10 46.87 13.74 -40.83
C CYS A 10 46.26 12.83 -41.90
N GLY A 11 45.31 13.41 -42.51
CA GLY A 11 44.79 13.07 -43.79
C GLY A 11 43.33 13.51 -43.87
N TRP A 12 43.07 14.76 -43.90
CA TRP A 12 42.92 15.64 -45.03
C TRP A 12 42.07 15.00 -46.14
N ALA A 13 40.86 15.53 -46.23
CA ALA A 13 40.36 16.37 -47.31
C ALA A 13 40.63 15.82 -48.70
N ASP A 14 39.61 15.60 -49.40
CA ASP A 14 39.33 15.98 -50.79
C ASP A 14 38.14 15.18 -51.28
N ARG A 15 37.18 15.70 -51.74
CA ARG A 15 36.83 16.54 -52.90
C ARG A 15 35.30 16.54 -52.93
N LEU A 16 34.66 17.59 -52.75
CA LEU A 16 34.39 18.64 -53.73
C LEU A 16 34.09 18.08 -55.14
N ALA A 17 32.91 18.46 -55.53
CA ALA A 17 32.45 18.68 -56.87
C ALA A 17 31.90 17.49 -57.65
N ARG A 18 30.62 17.57 -57.76
CA ARG A 18 29.83 17.66 -59.00
C ARG A 18 28.39 17.90 -58.65
N LEU A 19 27.99 19.06 -58.51
CA LEU A 19 27.38 20.01 -59.45
C LEU A 19 27.04 19.37 -60.79
N LEU A 20 25.80 19.41 -61.10
CA LEU A 20 25.09 19.52 -62.36
C LEU A 20 23.97 18.47 -62.33
N LEU A 21 22.78 18.79 -62.44
CA LEU A 21 21.93 19.44 -63.34
C LEU A 21 20.49 19.26 -62.88
N LEU A 22 19.84 20.36 -62.69
CA LEU A 22 18.39 20.44 -62.88
C LEU A 22 18.00 19.92 -64.26
N PRO A 23 16.81 19.34 -64.39
CA PRO A 23 15.82 20.17 -65.07
C PRO A 23 14.54 20.32 -64.25
N ALA A 24 14.13 21.55 -64.21
CA ALA A 24 12.80 21.99 -63.98
C ALA A 24 11.80 21.22 -64.83
N LEU A 25 10.92 20.47 -64.20
CA LEU A 25 9.68 20.09 -64.85
C LEU A 25 8.56 20.75 -64.05
N THR A 26 8.29 21.97 -64.43
CA THR A 26 7.04 22.68 -64.14
C THR A 26 5.89 21.89 -64.75
N LEU A 27 5.25 21.07 -63.91
CA LEU A 27 3.91 20.58 -64.21
C LEU A 27 2.92 21.45 -63.41
N VAL A 28 2.49 22.50 -64.05
CA VAL A 28 1.32 23.27 -63.67
C VAL A 28 0.11 22.39 -63.92
N LEU A 29 -0.32 21.69 -62.90
CA LEU A 29 -1.67 21.18 -62.83
C LEU A 29 -2.51 22.22 -62.09
N LEU A 30 -3.17 23.01 -62.88
CA LEU A 30 -4.35 23.75 -62.50
C LEU A 30 -5.40 22.73 -62.13
N CYS A 31 -5.44 22.38 -60.86
CA CYS A 31 -6.63 21.79 -60.28
C CYS A 31 -7.42 22.93 -59.65
N SER A 32 -8.53 23.12 -60.26
CA SER A 32 -9.71 23.84 -59.86
C SER A 32 -9.81 24.03 -58.34
N CYS A 33 -9.82 25.28 -57.90
CA CYS A 33 -10.35 25.65 -56.61
C CYS A 33 -11.86 25.42 -56.62
N ASP A 34 -12.28 24.29 -56.18
CA ASP A 34 -13.55 24.22 -55.48
C ASP A 34 -13.34 24.81 -54.10
N GLU A 35 -13.86 25.98 -53.89
CA GLU A 35 -14.11 26.57 -52.59
C GLU A 35 -15.22 25.75 -51.86
N ASP A 36 -14.94 24.48 -51.60
CA ASP A 36 -15.63 23.79 -50.53
C ASP A 36 -14.98 24.24 -49.24
N LYS A 37 -15.71 25.11 -48.57
CA LYS A 37 -15.52 25.48 -47.18
C LYS A 37 -15.14 24.24 -46.42
N ALA A 38 -13.82 24.01 -46.22
CA ALA A 38 -13.36 23.22 -45.10
C ALA A 38 -13.94 23.91 -43.83
N LYS A 39 -15.15 23.52 -43.47
CA LYS A 39 -15.57 23.66 -42.10
C LYS A 39 -14.44 23.06 -41.28
N SER A 40 -13.66 23.92 -40.65
CA SER A 40 -12.88 23.54 -39.50
C SER A 40 -13.90 22.89 -38.56
N GLU A 41 -14.00 21.58 -38.64
CA GLU A 41 -14.67 20.83 -37.59
C GLU A 41 -13.91 21.18 -36.32
N ARG A 42 -14.48 22.13 -35.57
CA ARG A 42 -14.17 22.28 -34.18
C ARG A 42 -14.33 20.87 -33.62
N PRO A 43 -13.31 20.28 -32.98
CA PRO A 43 -13.51 19.01 -32.29
C PRO A 43 -14.78 19.15 -31.45
N GLU A 44 -15.74 18.29 -31.75
CA GLU A 44 -16.99 18.28 -30.96
C GLU A 44 -16.62 18.18 -29.51
N GLU A 45 -17.30 18.94 -28.64
CA GLU A 45 -17.10 18.96 -27.18
C GLU A 45 -17.17 17.56 -26.53
N GLY A 46 -17.56 16.50 -27.25
CA GLY A 46 -17.60 15.11 -26.84
C GLY A 46 -16.24 14.43 -26.65
N ASP A 47 -15.14 14.99 -27.21
CA ASP A 47 -13.81 14.37 -27.16
C ASP A 47 -12.97 14.71 -25.91
N GLN A 48 -13.55 15.42 -24.95
CA GLN A 48 -12.82 15.86 -23.75
C GLN A 48 -12.89 14.87 -22.58
N LEU A 49 -13.76 13.87 -22.63
CA LEU A 49 -13.92 12.92 -21.57
C LEU A 49 -13.01 11.69 -21.76
N TRP A 50 -12.44 11.23 -20.64
CA TRP A 50 -11.70 9.99 -20.57
C TRP A 50 -12.53 8.94 -19.84
N LYS A 51 -12.39 7.70 -20.30
CA LYS A 51 -12.87 6.51 -19.61
C LYS A 51 -11.68 5.85 -18.95
N ILE A 52 -11.61 5.89 -17.61
CA ILE A 52 -10.57 5.24 -16.81
C ILE A 52 -11.14 3.92 -16.31
N VAL A 53 -10.55 2.82 -16.70
CA VAL A 53 -10.90 1.46 -16.25
C VAL A 53 -9.83 1.02 -15.26
N PRO A 54 -10.10 1.05 -13.95
CA PRO A 54 -9.17 0.53 -12.96
C PRO A 54 -9.07 -0.99 -13.12
N VAL A 55 -7.88 -1.53 -13.05
CA VAL A 55 -7.64 -2.97 -12.99
C VAL A 55 -6.61 -3.25 -11.92
N LEU A 56 -6.79 -4.34 -11.17
CA LEU A 56 -5.76 -4.79 -10.27
C LEU A 56 -4.60 -5.31 -11.12
N ALA A 57 -3.38 -4.83 -10.85
CA ALA A 57 -2.20 -5.43 -11.46
C ALA A 57 -2.10 -6.89 -11.01
N SER A 58 -1.43 -7.74 -11.82
CA SER A 58 -1.29 -9.15 -11.47
C SER A 58 -0.81 -9.29 -10.03
N GLU A 59 -1.49 -10.13 -9.26
CA GLU A 59 -1.15 -10.44 -7.89
C GLU A 59 0.34 -10.82 -7.80
N SER A 60 1.07 -10.13 -6.95
CA SER A 60 2.45 -10.45 -6.59
C SER A 60 2.47 -11.35 -5.36
N ASP A 61 3.59 -12.00 -5.07
CA ASP A 61 3.76 -12.82 -3.87
C ASP A 61 3.30 -12.07 -2.61
N GLY A 62 2.39 -12.66 -1.85
CA GLY A 62 1.84 -12.09 -0.62
C GLY A 62 0.55 -11.26 -0.79
N PHE A 63 0.05 -11.12 -2.03
CA PHE A 63 -1.19 -10.38 -2.34
C PHE A 63 -2.21 -11.22 -3.09
N GLU A 64 -2.20 -12.54 -2.88
CA GLU A 64 -3.16 -13.45 -3.49
C GLU A 64 -4.57 -13.20 -2.95
N GLY A 65 -5.57 -13.30 -3.81
CA GLY A 65 -6.99 -13.17 -3.45
C GLY A 65 -7.49 -11.73 -3.28
N LEU A 66 -6.68 -10.69 -3.51
CA LEU A 66 -7.12 -9.30 -3.41
C LEU A 66 -8.26 -8.95 -4.36
N GLY A 67 -8.41 -9.67 -5.47
CA GLY A 67 -9.52 -9.45 -6.40
C GLY A 67 -10.90 -9.67 -5.77
N GLU A 68 -10.98 -10.44 -4.67
CA GLU A 68 -12.21 -10.75 -3.93
C GLU A 68 -12.45 -9.80 -2.72
N TYR A 69 -11.51 -8.86 -2.45
CA TYR A 69 -11.68 -7.89 -1.37
C TYR A 69 -12.65 -6.80 -1.77
N GLY A 70 -13.47 -6.35 -0.82
CA GLY A 70 -14.21 -5.12 -0.96
C GLY A 70 -13.27 -3.94 -1.23
N VAL A 71 -13.59 -3.08 -2.18
CA VAL A 71 -12.73 -1.99 -2.62
C VAL A 71 -13.44 -0.65 -2.56
N SER A 72 -12.81 0.31 -1.88
CA SER A 72 -13.12 1.73 -1.92
C SER A 72 -12.09 2.43 -2.80
N LEU A 73 -12.54 2.90 -3.98
CA LEU A 73 -11.67 3.49 -4.98
C LEU A 73 -11.88 5.01 -5.06
N TYR A 74 -10.81 5.74 -4.86
CA TYR A 74 -10.76 7.20 -4.89
C TYR A 74 -9.98 7.67 -6.11
N LEU A 75 -10.53 8.63 -6.83
CA LEU A 75 -9.85 9.33 -7.91
C LEU A 75 -9.58 10.77 -7.47
N PHE A 76 -8.33 11.10 -7.22
CA PHE A 76 -7.89 12.45 -6.87
C PHE A 76 -7.37 13.18 -8.10
N ASN A 77 -7.73 14.46 -8.24
CA ASN A 77 -7.08 15.32 -9.20
C ASN A 77 -5.67 15.67 -8.67
N ASP A 78 -4.63 15.56 -9.51
CA ASP A 78 -3.25 15.83 -9.07
C ASP A 78 -3.00 17.28 -8.68
N MET A 79 -3.87 18.20 -9.08
CA MET A 79 -3.81 19.62 -8.72
C MET A 79 -4.43 19.92 -7.34
N SER A 80 -5.14 18.97 -6.74
CA SER A 80 -5.89 19.11 -5.49
C SER A 80 -5.69 17.88 -4.61
N SER A 81 -5.86 18.05 -3.30
CA SER A 81 -5.92 16.91 -2.36
C SER A 81 -7.32 16.31 -2.23
N ASP A 82 -8.32 16.94 -2.86
CA ASP A 82 -9.71 16.52 -2.74
C ASP A 82 -10.03 15.38 -3.70
N CYS A 83 -10.90 14.46 -3.29
CA CYS A 83 -11.40 13.40 -4.15
C CYS A 83 -12.29 14.02 -5.23
N TYR A 84 -12.01 13.65 -6.47
CA TYR A 84 -12.81 14.05 -7.62
C TYR A 84 -13.98 13.12 -7.87
N LYS A 85 -13.77 11.82 -7.66
CA LYS A 85 -14.79 10.77 -7.73
C LYS A 85 -14.44 9.62 -6.79
N TYR A 86 -15.49 9.02 -6.25
CA TYR A 86 -15.43 7.85 -5.39
C TYR A 86 -16.36 6.76 -5.92
N GLN A 87 -15.99 5.50 -5.71
CA GLN A 87 -16.89 4.36 -5.84
C GLN A 87 -16.48 3.26 -4.86
N HIS A 88 -17.45 2.44 -4.48
CA HIS A 88 -17.25 1.25 -3.69
C HIS A 88 -17.84 0.04 -4.42
N ALA A 89 -17.18 -1.10 -4.31
CA ALA A 89 -17.64 -2.37 -4.88
C ALA A 89 -17.24 -3.54 -3.96
N ASP A 90 -17.97 -4.64 -4.04
CA ASP A 90 -17.71 -5.84 -3.26
C ASP A 90 -16.44 -6.57 -3.73
N SER A 91 -16.01 -6.31 -4.97
CA SER A 91 -14.77 -6.83 -5.53
C SER A 91 -14.16 -5.84 -6.53
N PHE A 92 -12.88 -6.01 -6.84
CA PHE A 92 -12.20 -5.18 -7.83
C PHE A 92 -12.80 -5.34 -9.24
N GLY A 93 -13.35 -6.52 -9.54
CA GLY A 93 -13.98 -6.83 -10.81
C GLY A 93 -15.33 -6.15 -11.03
N ASP A 94 -16.00 -5.69 -9.96
CA ASP A 94 -17.30 -5.03 -10.00
C ASP A 94 -17.21 -3.51 -10.15
N LEU A 95 -15.98 -2.95 -10.18
CA LEU A 95 -15.76 -1.53 -10.34
C LEU A 95 -16.21 -1.04 -11.73
N GLU A 96 -16.92 0.07 -11.74
CA GLU A 96 -17.29 0.73 -12.99
C GLU A 96 -16.18 1.68 -13.47
N PRO A 97 -16.05 1.90 -14.77
CA PRO A 97 -15.11 2.88 -15.29
C PRO A 97 -15.47 4.30 -14.87
N PHE A 98 -14.48 5.09 -14.45
CA PHE A 98 -14.66 6.52 -14.27
C PHE A 98 -14.75 7.23 -15.63
N VAL A 99 -15.75 8.09 -15.79
CA VAL A 99 -15.84 9.03 -16.91
C VAL A 99 -15.50 10.42 -16.38
N VAL A 100 -14.38 10.98 -16.83
CA VAL A 100 -13.79 12.22 -16.29
C VAL A 100 -13.22 13.11 -17.38
N GLU A 101 -13.00 14.37 -17.09
CA GLU A 101 -12.29 15.29 -17.98
C GLU A 101 -10.82 14.87 -18.13
N LYS A 102 -10.21 15.28 -19.24
CA LYS A 102 -8.77 14.99 -19.52
C LYS A 102 -7.87 15.81 -18.60
N ALA A 103 -7.43 15.22 -17.52
CA ALA A 103 -6.48 15.80 -16.55
C ALA A 103 -5.52 14.70 -16.03
N ALA A 104 -4.56 15.08 -15.21
CA ALA A 104 -3.77 14.13 -14.46
C ALA A 104 -4.50 13.77 -13.16
N TYR A 105 -4.56 12.49 -12.84
CA TYR A 105 -5.22 11.97 -11.64
C TYR A 105 -4.34 10.94 -10.94
N SER A 106 -4.58 10.78 -9.64
CA SER A 106 -4.08 9.66 -8.85
C SER A 106 -5.26 8.79 -8.45
N LEU A 107 -5.12 7.48 -8.66
CA LEU A 107 -6.03 6.47 -8.12
C LEU A 107 -5.48 5.96 -6.81
N VAL A 108 -6.36 5.81 -5.82
CA VAL A 108 -6.08 5.16 -4.54
C VAL A 108 -7.18 4.15 -4.28
N ALA A 109 -6.80 2.89 -4.11
CA ALA A 109 -7.70 1.79 -3.78
C ALA A 109 -7.43 1.33 -2.36
N LEU A 110 -8.40 1.47 -1.47
CA LEU A 110 -8.41 0.83 -0.17
C LEU A 110 -9.19 -0.48 -0.31
N MET A 111 -8.50 -1.59 -0.09
CA MET A 111 -9.05 -2.95 -0.19
C MET A 111 -9.09 -3.58 1.19
N MET A 112 -10.20 -4.25 1.52
CA MET A 112 -10.38 -4.95 2.78
C MET A 112 -11.02 -6.32 2.55
N ASP A 113 -10.55 -7.34 3.29
CA ASP A 113 -11.10 -8.70 3.20
C ASP A 113 -12.56 -8.78 3.71
N ARG A 114 -12.97 -7.80 4.52
CA ARG A 114 -14.33 -7.64 5.05
C ARG A 114 -14.56 -6.25 5.59
N ASP A 115 -15.79 -5.79 5.52
CA ASP A 115 -16.25 -4.60 6.23
C ASP A 115 -16.53 -4.92 7.70
N VAL A 116 -16.05 -4.09 8.60
CA VAL A 116 -16.27 -4.22 10.03
C VAL A 116 -16.65 -2.88 10.66
N PRO A 117 -17.56 -2.86 11.65
CA PRO A 117 -18.11 -1.60 12.17
C PRO A 117 -17.13 -0.76 13.00
N HIS A 118 -15.98 -1.30 13.37
CA HIS A 118 -14.95 -0.61 14.14
C HIS A 118 -13.78 -0.09 13.28
N VAL A 119 -13.87 -0.20 11.95
CA VAL A 119 -12.95 0.44 11.01
C VAL A 119 -13.71 1.55 10.27
N PHE A 120 -13.29 2.80 10.46
CA PHE A 120 -13.92 3.97 9.89
C PHE A 120 -13.02 4.66 8.88
N TYR A 121 -13.59 5.04 7.75
CA TYR A 121 -12.95 5.85 6.72
C TYR A 121 -14.03 6.65 5.98
N GLU A 122 -13.63 7.73 5.32
CA GLU A 122 -14.56 8.54 4.51
C GLU A 122 -14.84 7.83 3.17
N ALA A 123 -15.99 7.21 3.07
CA ALA A 123 -16.45 6.45 1.91
C ALA A 123 -17.28 7.34 0.97
N SER A 124 -16.71 8.46 0.53
CA SER A 124 -17.38 9.44 -0.34
C SER A 124 -16.38 10.27 -1.16
N ASP A 125 -16.89 11.12 -2.05
CA ASP A 125 -16.11 12.11 -2.78
C ASP A 125 -15.70 13.33 -1.93
N GLU A 126 -16.11 13.40 -0.68
CA GLU A 126 -15.61 14.37 0.31
C GLU A 126 -14.23 13.99 0.87
N ALA A 127 -13.75 12.77 0.60
CA ALA A 127 -12.44 12.30 1.03
C ALA A 127 -11.30 13.17 0.50
N LYS A 128 -10.20 13.20 1.23
CA LYS A 128 -8.93 13.85 0.86
C LYS A 128 -7.80 12.83 0.85
N LYS A 129 -6.67 13.15 0.20
CA LYS A 129 -5.49 12.27 0.21
C LYS A 129 -4.99 11.94 1.62
N ASN A 130 -5.19 12.84 2.58
CA ASN A 130 -4.89 12.62 4.01
C ASN A 130 -6.08 12.13 4.85
N THR A 131 -7.16 11.71 4.21
CA THR A 131 -8.26 11.02 4.90
C THR A 131 -7.73 9.75 5.55
N THR A 132 -8.11 9.52 6.80
CA THR A 132 -7.60 8.39 7.60
C THR A 132 -8.58 7.24 7.63
N VAL A 133 -8.01 6.04 7.62
CA VAL A 133 -8.66 4.79 8.03
C VAL A 133 -8.33 4.60 9.50
N THR A 134 -9.32 4.54 10.36
CA THR A 134 -9.15 4.48 11.83
C THR A 134 -9.78 3.23 12.38
N VAL A 135 -9.02 2.47 13.18
CA VAL A 135 -9.51 1.32 13.95
C VAL A 135 -9.91 1.82 15.34
N THR A 136 -11.20 1.87 15.63
CA THR A 136 -11.73 2.44 16.89
C THR A 136 -11.81 1.43 18.03
N ASP A 137 -11.80 0.13 17.73
CA ASP A 137 -11.66 -0.93 18.73
C ASP A 137 -10.60 -1.93 18.30
N MET A 138 -9.42 -1.80 18.88
CA MET A 138 -8.28 -2.64 18.57
C MET A 138 -8.44 -4.08 19.10
N ASN A 139 -9.34 -4.34 20.03
CA ASN A 139 -9.55 -5.68 20.59
C ASN A 139 -10.40 -6.57 19.69
N GLU A 140 -11.17 -5.95 18.81
CA GLU A 140 -11.92 -6.67 17.78
C GLU A 140 -11.01 -7.19 16.65
N THR A 141 -11.57 -8.04 15.80
CA THR A 141 -10.83 -8.59 14.64
C THR A 141 -10.56 -7.50 13.62
N ILE A 142 -9.30 -7.14 13.46
CA ILE A 142 -8.88 -6.19 12.43
C ILE A 142 -8.88 -6.92 11.07
N PRO A 143 -9.53 -6.37 10.02
CA PRO A 143 -9.52 -6.95 8.69
C PRO A 143 -8.12 -6.86 8.06
N ASP A 144 -7.83 -7.72 7.08
CA ASP A 144 -6.68 -7.47 6.22
C ASP A 144 -6.97 -6.25 5.35
N MET A 145 -6.07 -5.27 5.38
CA MET A 145 -6.22 -4.00 4.69
C MET A 145 -5.03 -3.76 3.77
N VAL A 146 -5.32 -3.45 2.51
CA VAL A 146 -4.31 -3.16 1.50
C VAL A 146 -4.63 -1.83 0.83
N LEU A 147 -3.63 -1.00 0.69
CA LEU A 147 -3.67 0.23 -0.09
C LEU A 147 -2.99 -0.03 -1.43
N GLY A 148 -3.66 0.33 -2.52
CA GLY A 148 -3.09 0.29 -3.86
C GLY A 148 -3.12 1.66 -4.50
N THR A 149 -2.10 2.02 -5.27
CA THR A 149 -2.05 3.31 -5.95
C THR A 149 -1.72 3.18 -7.43
N ALA A 150 -2.17 4.17 -8.21
CA ALA A 150 -1.80 4.30 -9.60
C ALA A 150 -1.88 5.77 -10.06
N SER A 151 -1.01 6.15 -10.99
CA SER A 151 -1.05 7.46 -11.63
C SER A 151 -1.73 7.38 -12.98
N VAL A 152 -2.64 8.31 -13.25
CA VAL A 152 -3.36 8.43 -14.52
C VAL A 152 -2.87 9.69 -15.24
N SER A 153 -2.01 9.52 -16.23
CA SER A 153 -1.52 10.63 -17.04
C SER A 153 -2.29 10.73 -18.37
N ARG A 154 -2.21 11.89 -19.02
CA ARG A 154 -2.88 12.16 -20.31
C ARG A 154 -2.56 11.17 -21.43
N ASN A 155 -1.49 10.41 -21.29
CA ASN A 155 -1.00 9.49 -22.32
C ASN A 155 -1.25 8.01 -21.96
N VAL A 156 -1.88 7.72 -20.82
CA VAL A 156 -2.21 6.36 -20.43
C VAL A 156 -3.53 5.98 -21.10
N GLY A 157 -3.59 4.76 -21.62
CA GLY A 157 -4.82 4.20 -22.21
C GLY A 157 -5.96 4.11 -21.18
N ALA A 158 -7.13 3.71 -21.64
CA ALA A 158 -8.32 3.61 -20.78
C ALA A 158 -8.13 2.69 -19.56
N THR A 159 -7.25 1.69 -19.64
CA THR A 159 -6.97 0.73 -18.55
C THR A 159 -5.81 1.21 -17.70
N VAL A 160 -6.04 1.34 -16.41
CA VAL A 160 -5.05 1.83 -15.43
C VAL A 160 -4.80 0.76 -14.38
N PRO A 161 -3.61 0.12 -14.37
CA PRO A 161 -3.27 -0.87 -13.37
C PRO A 161 -2.97 -0.20 -12.02
N VAL A 162 -3.64 -0.66 -10.98
CA VAL A 162 -3.31 -0.39 -9.57
C VAL A 162 -2.23 -1.38 -9.18
N SER A 163 -1.01 -0.93 -8.96
CA SER A 163 0.19 -1.79 -8.85
C SER A 163 1.03 -1.55 -7.61
N ASP A 164 1.01 -0.34 -7.05
CA ASP A 164 1.80 -0.02 -5.85
C ASP A 164 1.01 -0.47 -4.62
N LEU A 165 1.09 -1.78 -4.33
CA LEU A 165 0.35 -2.42 -3.26
C LEU A 165 1.12 -2.36 -1.94
N GLN A 166 0.46 -1.92 -0.89
CA GLN A 166 0.99 -1.86 0.48
C GLN A 166 -0.02 -2.45 1.45
N ARG A 167 0.33 -3.53 2.14
CA ARG A 167 -0.50 -4.03 3.25
C ARG A 167 -0.37 -3.09 4.43
N LEU A 168 -1.51 -2.68 5.00
CA LEU A 168 -1.60 -1.70 6.08
C LEU A 168 -1.56 -2.34 7.47
N VAL A 169 -1.60 -3.65 7.55
CA VAL A 169 -1.60 -4.42 8.80
C VAL A 169 -0.47 -5.42 8.82
N GLY A 170 -0.03 -5.79 9.99
CA GLY A 170 0.88 -6.90 10.23
C GLY A 170 0.16 -8.06 10.91
N ALA A 171 0.88 -9.14 11.15
CA ALA A 171 0.38 -10.26 11.95
C ALA A 171 1.37 -10.62 13.05
N LEU A 172 0.85 -11.04 14.20
CA LEU A 172 1.61 -11.57 15.30
C LEU A 172 1.18 -13.03 15.55
N ASP A 173 2.17 -13.93 15.58
CA ASP A 173 2.02 -15.34 15.94
C ASP A 173 2.78 -15.58 17.25
N VAL A 174 2.05 -15.91 18.30
CA VAL A 174 2.61 -16.14 19.65
C VAL A 174 2.48 -17.61 19.99
N ARG A 175 3.57 -18.20 20.50
CA ARG A 175 3.59 -19.58 20.96
C ARG A 175 4.43 -19.73 22.21
N LEU A 176 3.76 -19.97 23.35
CA LEU A 176 4.39 -20.29 24.63
C LEU A 176 4.39 -21.80 24.83
N THR A 177 5.57 -22.41 25.00
CA THR A 177 5.72 -23.84 25.25
C THR A 177 6.05 -24.13 26.70
N ASP A 178 5.91 -25.38 27.14
CA ASP A 178 6.21 -25.84 28.50
C ASP A 178 5.50 -25.02 29.61
N VAL A 179 4.26 -24.60 29.30
CA VAL A 179 3.45 -23.86 30.28
C VAL A 179 3.04 -24.80 31.42
N PRO A 180 3.20 -24.39 32.68
CA PRO A 180 2.78 -25.19 33.84
C PRO A 180 1.30 -25.60 33.76
N ASN A 181 0.99 -26.82 34.26
CA ASN A 181 -0.36 -27.38 34.16
C ASN A 181 -1.42 -26.60 34.93
N ASP A 182 -1.02 -25.89 35.98
CA ASP A 182 -1.86 -25.06 36.86
C ASP A 182 -2.27 -23.72 36.16
N VAL A 183 -1.65 -23.37 35.04
CA VAL A 183 -2.06 -22.21 34.24
C VAL A 183 -3.35 -22.54 33.49
N THR A 184 -4.39 -21.75 33.76
CA THR A 184 -5.73 -21.91 33.17
C THR A 184 -5.97 -21.07 31.93
N ALA A 185 -5.41 -19.84 31.87
CA ALA A 185 -5.50 -18.93 30.75
C ALA A 185 -4.26 -18.03 30.66
N VAL A 186 -3.99 -17.50 29.45
CA VAL A 186 -2.97 -16.49 29.21
C VAL A 186 -3.58 -15.42 28.30
N GLU A 187 -3.51 -14.17 28.73
CA GLU A 187 -3.83 -12.99 27.94
C GLU A 187 -2.54 -12.25 27.62
N LEU A 188 -2.45 -11.73 26.40
CA LEU A 188 -1.36 -10.87 25.95
C LEU A 188 -1.95 -9.51 25.55
N THR A 189 -1.40 -8.44 26.10
CA THR A 189 -1.66 -7.08 25.61
C THR A 189 -0.42 -6.57 24.88
N VAL A 190 -0.57 -6.28 23.58
CA VAL A 190 0.47 -5.68 22.74
C VAL A 190 0.23 -4.18 22.70
N GLY A 191 1.20 -3.40 23.16
CA GLY A 191 1.13 -1.94 23.19
C GLY A 191 1.88 -1.28 22.03
N ASP A 192 1.96 0.05 22.11
CA ASP A 192 2.71 0.89 21.17
C ASP A 192 2.26 0.76 19.72
N LEU A 193 0.98 0.43 19.46
CA LEU A 193 0.40 0.26 18.14
C LEU A 193 -0.18 1.57 17.61
N TYR A 194 -0.06 1.80 16.31
CA TYR A 194 -0.89 2.79 15.62
C TYR A 194 -2.34 2.33 15.60
N ASP A 195 -3.29 3.27 15.49
CA ASP A 195 -4.71 2.98 15.35
C ASP A 195 -5.32 3.63 14.11
N ARG A 196 -4.52 4.36 13.34
CA ARG A 196 -4.94 4.94 12.06
C ARG A 196 -3.81 5.02 11.04
N VAL A 197 -4.21 5.07 9.78
CA VAL A 197 -3.35 5.27 8.62
C VAL A 197 -4.10 6.13 7.60
N ASP A 198 -3.43 7.04 6.91
CA ASP A 198 -4.06 7.81 5.85
C ASP A 198 -3.99 7.11 4.48
N LEU A 199 -4.70 7.68 3.48
CA LEU A 199 -4.71 7.15 2.12
C LEU A 199 -3.38 7.33 1.36
N THR A 200 -2.35 7.86 2.02
CA THR A 200 -0.96 7.89 1.53
C THR A 200 -0.08 6.85 2.22
N GLY A 201 -0.64 6.06 3.14
CA GLY A 201 0.07 5.03 3.89
C GLY A 201 0.84 5.55 5.11
N GLN A 202 0.57 6.79 5.57
CA GLN A 202 1.20 7.34 6.76
C GLN A 202 0.41 6.99 8.03
N TYR A 203 1.09 6.37 8.99
CA TYR A 203 0.49 5.95 10.26
C TYR A 203 0.53 7.09 11.28
N ASP A 204 -0.48 7.09 12.18
CA ASP A 204 -0.61 8.07 13.26
C ASP A 204 -1.46 7.51 14.42
N PHE A 205 -1.61 8.28 15.49
CA PHE A 205 -2.43 7.97 16.66
C PHE A 205 -3.68 8.86 16.68
N SER A 206 -4.86 8.27 16.72
CA SER A 206 -6.13 9.01 16.70
C SER A 206 -6.31 9.92 17.92
N THR A 207 -5.78 9.48 19.08
CA THR A 207 -5.83 10.23 20.35
C THR A 207 -4.54 10.95 20.69
N GLY A 208 -3.49 10.83 19.85
CA GLY A 208 -2.13 11.27 20.17
C GLY A 208 -1.33 10.33 21.06
N GLU A 209 -1.95 9.22 21.52
CA GLU A 209 -1.34 8.18 22.35
C GLU A 209 -1.39 6.84 21.63
N PRO A 210 -0.38 5.96 21.83
CA PRO A 210 -0.36 4.63 21.26
C PRO A 210 -1.55 3.77 21.70
N ALA A 211 -2.09 3.01 20.77
CA ALA A 211 -3.12 2.03 21.03
C ALA A 211 -2.53 0.70 21.55
N SER A 212 -3.40 -0.16 22.04
CA SER A 212 -3.03 -1.52 22.44
C SER A 212 -4.09 -2.52 22.03
N LYS A 213 -3.66 -3.77 21.80
CA LYS A 213 -4.54 -4.89 21.49
C LYS A 213 -4.37 -6.01 22.49
N ARG A 214 -5.52 -6.48 23.05
CA ARG A 214 -5.56 -7.67 23.90
C ARG A 214 -5.83 -8.90 23.02
N ILE A 215 -5.09 -9.97 23.28
CA ILE A 215 -5.13 -11.25 22.58
C ILE A 215 -5.22 -12.36 23.63
N GLU A 216 -6.25 -13.19 23.54
CA GLU A 216 -6.37 -14.39 24.35
C GLU A 216 -5.65 -15.56 23.68
N LEU A 217 -4.77 -16.25 24.40
CA LEU A 217 -4.05 -17.40 23.88
C LEU A 217 -4.86 -18.68 24.11
N THR A 218 -5.00 -19.47 23.06
CA THR A 218 -5.68 -20.78 23.13
C THR A 218 -4.74 -21.83 23.69
N LYS A 219 -5.24 -22.63 24.64
CA LYS A 219 -4.50 -23.71 25.30
C LYS A 219 -4.65 -25.03 24.55
N GLU A 220 -3.50 -25.63 24.18
CA GLU A 220 -3.41 -26.98 23.65
C GLU A 220 -2.35 -27.79 24.42
N GLY A 221 -2.78 -28.56 25.39
CA GLY A 221 -1.87 -29.28 26.30
C GLY A 221 -1.04 -28.32 27.18
N THR A 222 0.29 -28.32 26.98
CA THR A 222 1.24 -27.41 27.65
C THR A 222 1.65 -26.22 26.75
N VAL A 223 0.95 -26.02 25.63
CA VAL A 223 1.19 -24.93 24.69
C VAL A 223 0.04 -23.94 24.76
N PHE A 224 0.37 -22.65 24.79
CA PHE A 224 -0.58 -21.56 24.59
C PHE A 224 -0.17 -20.81 23.31
N SER A 225 -1.11 -20.62 22.39
CA SER A 225 -0.81 -19.94 21.13
C SER A 225 -1.95 -19.04 20.68
N ALA A 226 -1.60 -18.02 19.93
CA ALA A 226 -2.54 -17.15 19.23
C ALA A 226 -1.91 -16.57 17.97
N ARG A 227 -2.72 -16.36 16.95
CA ARG A 227 -2.37 -15.55 15.78
C ARG A 227 -3.38 -14.42 15.65
N SER A 228 -2.89 -13.20 15.49
CA SER A 228 -3.74 -12.01 15.39
C SER A 228 -3.21 -11.04 14.36
N VAL A 229 -4.13 -10.43 13.60
CA VAL A 229 -3.83 -9.26 12.76
C VAL A 229 -3.78 -8.02 13.65
N LEU A 230 -2.80 -7.16 13.42
CA LEU A 230 -2.53 -5.96 14.19
C LEU A 230 -2.27 -4.78 13.27
N MET A 231 -2.60 -3.58 13.71
CA MET A 231 -1.95 -2.38 13.19
C MET A 231 -0.45 -2.43 13.54
N PRO A 232 0.44 -1.87 12.71
CA PRO A 232 1.87 -1.87 13.01
C PRO A 232 2.17 -1.09 14.29
N SER A 233 3.32 -1.37 14.90
CA SER A 233 3.80 -0.62 16.04
C SER A 233 4.61 0.61 15.62
N ASP A 234 4.70 1.59 16.52
CA ASP A 234 5.50 2.81 16.33
C ASP A 234 6.99 2.46 16.11
N GLU A 235 7.46 2.66 14.89
CA GLU A 235 8.84 2.36 14.49
C GLU A 235 9.88 3.29 15.14
N THR A 236 9.45 4.43 15.68
CA THR A 236 10.35 5.35 16.40
C THR A 236 10.73 4.83 17.78
N ARG A 237 10.01 3.82 18.28
CA ARG A 237 10.29 3.16 19.54
C ARG A 237 11.24 1.98 19.35
N ALA A 238 12.24 1.91 20.20
CA ALA A 238 13.24 0.83 20.14
C ALA A 238 12.66 -0.55 20.49
N ASN A 239 11.54 -0.61 21.19
CA ASN A 239 10.93 -1.84 21.68
C ASN A 239 9.41 -1.75 21.65
N VAL A 240 8.76 -2.89 21.41
CA VAL A 240 7.31 -3.07 21.58
C VAL A 240 7.03 -3.63 22.97
N LYS A 241 6.11 -3.02 23.70
CA LYS A 241 5.68 -3.49 24.99
C LYS A 241 4.65 -4.61 24.86
N MET A 242 4.87 -5.72 25.57
CA MET A 242 3.96 -6.86 25.65
C MET A 242 3.71 -7.19 27.10
N ASP A 243 2.48 -7.08 27.54
CA ASP A 243 2.04 -7.42 28.91
C ASP A 243 1.32 -8.77 28.88
N PHE A 244 1.92 -9.78 29.50
CA PHE A 244 1.30 -11.09 29.67
C PHE A 244 0.61 -11.15 31.00
N ARG A 245 -0.66 -11.56 31.04
CA ARG A 245 -1.42 -11.91 32.24
C ARG A 245 -1.67 -13.41 32.25
N VAL A 246 -1.13 -14.06 33.26
CA VAL A 246 -1.18 -15.52 33.44
C VAL A 246 -2.11 -15.87 34.59
N PHE A 247 -3.16 -16.63 34.31
CA PHE A 247 -4.17 -17.02 35.27
C PHE A 247 -3.89 -18.42 35.83
N ARG A 248 -4.06 -18.56 37.13
CA ARG A 248 -4.05 -19.84 37.87
C ARG A 248 -5.31 -19.91 38.73
N GLY A 249 -6.38 -20.45 38.14
CA GLY A 249 -7.73 -20.33 38.71
C GLY A 249 -8.16 -18.86 38.78
N ASP A 250 -8.55 -18.40 39.98
CA ASP A 250 -8.99 -17.01 40.21
C ASP A 250 -7.82 -16.02 40.43
N ALA A 251 -6.60 -16.52 40.60
CA ALA A 251 -5.40 -15.70 40.74
C ALA A 251 -4.73 -15.42 39.38
N TYR A 252 -4.08 -14.28 39.30
CA TYR A 252 -3.29 -13.95 38.12
C TYR A 252 -1.96 -13.30 38.51
N GLU A 253 -1.03 -13.35 37.59
CA GLU A 253 0.29 -12.72 37.67
C GLU A 253 0.59 -12.01 36.34
N ASP A 254 1.10 -10.79 36.41
CA ASP A 254 1.42 -9.96 35.25
C ASP A 254 2.93 -9.96 34.98
N PHE A 255 3.32 -10.11 33.70
CA PHE A 255 4.70 -10.11 33.22
C PHE A 255 4.83 -9.11 32.08
N VAL A 256 5.80 -8.21 32.16
CA VAL A 256 6.10 -7.24 31.10
C VAL A 256 7.29 -7.74 30.30
N VAL A 257 7.07 -7.92 29.01
CA VAL A 257 8.11 -8.30 28.05
C VAL A 257 8.31 -7.14 27.08
N ARG A 258 9.55 -6.79 26.79
CA ARG A 258 9.91 -5.80 25.79
C ARG A 258 10.58 -6.50 24.63
N LEU A 259 9.95 -6.44 23.45
CA LEU A 259 10.55 -6.96 22.24
C LEU A 259 11.38 -5.89 21.54
N SER A 260 12.64 -6.20 21.25
CA SER A 260 13.49 -5.32 20.44
C SER A 260 12.96 -5.22 19.01
N GLY A 261 12.81 -4.00 18.51
CA GLY A 261 12.29 -3.71 17.17
C GLY A 261 10.82 -3.35 17.17
N SER A 262 10.21 -3.34 15.99
CA SER A 262 8.81 -3.00 15.75
C SER A 262 8.04 -4.21 15.19
N ILE A 263 6.72 -4.17 15.28
CA ILE A 263 5.82 -5.04 14.52
C ILE A 263 5.50 -4.29 13.23
N PRO A 264 6.11 -4.66 12.10
CA PRO A 264 5.90 -3.93 10.85
C PRO A 264 4.56 -4.31 10.20
N ALA A 265 4.06 -3.43 9.35
CA ALA A 265 3.05 -3.81 8.37
C ALA A 265 3.62 -4.87 7.40
N ASP A 266 2.72 -5.58 6.70
CA ASP A 266 3.07 -6.56 5.65
C ASP A 266 3.98 -7.72 6.08
N LYS A 267 4.07 -8.00 7.39
CA LYS A 267 4.90 -9.10 7.89
C LYS A 267 4.25 -9.87 9.02
N LEU A 268 4.60 -11.15 9.08
CA LEU A 268 4.31 -12.01 10.21
C LEU A 268 5.45 -11.94 11.22
N THR A 269 5.18 -11.36 12.39
CA THR A 269 6.09 -11.35 13.52
C THR A 269 5.83 -12.60 14.36
N ARG A 270 6.85 -13.39 14.69
CA ARG A 270 6.74 -14.58 15.55
C ARG A 270 7.40 -14.37 16.89
N LEU A 271 6.66 -14.71 17.94
CA LEU A 271 7.14 -14.78 19.31
C LEU A 271 6.99 -16.22 19.78
N GLU A 272 8.06 -16.97 19.83
CA GLU A 272 8.07 -18.36 20.31
C GLU A 272 9.10 -18.52 21.41
N GLY A 273 8.70 -19.20 22.50
CA GLY A 273 9.61 -19.47 23.60
C GLY A 273 8.97 -20.32 24.70
N ARG A 274 9.82 -20.76 25.64
CA ARG A 274 9.35 -21.48 26.82
C ARG A 274 8.74 -20.51 27.82
N ALA A 275 7.59 -20.88 28.37
CA ALA A 275 6.90 -20.02 29.34
C ALA A 275 7.80 -19.61 30.50
N GLU A 276 8.64 -20.54 31.01
CA GLU A 276 9.55 -20.25 32.10
C GLU A 276 10.65 -19.22 31.73
N GLU A 277 10.99 -19.06 30.48
CA GLU A 277 11.97 -18.06 30.00
C GLU A 277 11.32 -16.71 29.81
N ILE A 278 10.10 -16.68 29.26
CA ILE A 278 9.34 -15.47 29.00
C ILE A 278 8.74 -14.90 30.27
N LEU A 279 8.20 -15.77 31.15
CA LEU A 279 7.43 -15.37 32.32
C LEU A 279 8.27 -15.29 33.62
N LYS A 280 9.60 -15.31 33.55
CA LYS A 280 10.48 -15.25 34.74
C LYS A 280 10.99 -13.87 35.11
N ASN A 281 11.06 -12.94 34.20
CA ASN A 281 11.66 -11.63 34.46
C ASN A 281 10.99 -10.51 33.69
N ALA A 282 10.87 -9.36 34.29
CA ALA A 282 10.18 -8.18 33.82
C ALA A 282 10.82 -7.52 32.55
N GLU A 283 11.99 -7.94 32.10
CA GLU A 283 12.66 -7.40 30.91
C GLU A 283 13.44 -8.49 30.16
N LEU A 284 12.75 -9.19 29.27
CA LEU A 284 13.39 -10.03 28.27
C LEU A 284 13.38 -9.31 26.92
N THR A 285 14.54 -9.00 26.40
CA THR A 285 14.67 -8.58 25.01
C THR A 285 14.70 -9.83 24.15
N LEU A 286 13.55 -10.22 23.60
CA LEU A 286 13.46 -11.30 22.63
C LEU A 286 13.69 -10.71 21.24
N GLY A 287 14.53 -11.37 20.45
CA GLY A 287 14.69 -11.02 19.03
C GLY A 287 13.42 -11.38 18.26
N LEU A 288 12.89 -10.44 17.48
CA LEU A 288 11.81 -10.71 16.54
C LEU A 288 12.37 -11.54 15.37
N THR A 289 11.75 -12.67 15.08
CA THR A 289 12.06 -13.44 13.88
C THR A 289 11.05 -13.07 12.80
N TYR A 290 11.51 -12.36 11.78
CA TYR A 290 10.70 -12.04 10.60
C TYR A 290 10.67 -13.26 9.68
N ALA A 291 9.48 -13.68 9.27
CA ALA A 291 9.28 -14.79 8.33
C ALA A 291 9.01 -14.27 6.94
#